data_ab149e5cae3b93e531251e3f4032bc81
#
_entry.id   ab149e5cae3b93e531251e3f4032bc81
#
_cell.length_a   1.000
_cell.length_b   1.000
_cell.length_c   1.000
_cell.angle_alpha   90.00
_cell.angle_beta   90.00
_cell.angle_gamma   90.00
#
_symmetry.space_group_name_H-M   'P 1'
#
loop_
_entity.id
_entity.type
_entity.pdbx_description
1 polymer ?
#
loop_
_entity_poly.entity_id
_entity_poly.type
_entity_poly.pdbx_seq_one_letter_code
_entity_poly.pdbx_strand_id
1 'polypeptide(L)'
;MLPIAILLLITTNAFAQKIVRYDLYVKDTLVNFAGKEKHAISVNGQIPMPTLTFTEGDTAEIHVHNLLKEETSLHWHGLFLPNKEDGVPNLTQMPIKPNTTHIYKFPIIQNGTHWYHSHSGLQEQIGMYGNFVMLKKADDK
;
A
#
# COMPACT_ATOMS: atom_id res chain seq x y z
N MET A 1 4.37 -32.84 54.55
CA MET A 1 5.13 -31.85 53.74
C MET A 1 4.41 -31.73 52.41
N LEU A 2 3.79 -30.59 52.16
CA LEU A 2 3.08 -30.31 50.89
C LEU A 2 4.09 -29.72 49.89
N PRO A 3 4.21 -30.18 48.63
CA PRO A 3 5.10 -29.58 47.67
C PRO A 3 4.49 -28.26 47.19
N ILE A 4 5.26 -27.15 47.27
CA ILE A 4 4.95 -25.86 46.70
C ILE A 4 5.25 -25.94 45.21
N ALA A 5 4.20 -25.95 44.38
CA ALA A 5 4.35 -25.83 42.94
C ALA A 5 4.59 -24.33 42.59
N ILE A 6 5.80 -24.00 42.16
CA ILE A 6 6.14 -22.67 41.66
C ILE A 6 5.62 -22.58 40.25
N LEU A 7 4.54 -21.80 40.04
CA LEU A 7 4.00 -21.48 38.74
C LEU A 7 4.86 -20.37 38.09
N LEU A 8 5.73 -20.76 37.14
CA LEU A 8 6.55 -19.81 36.40
C LEU A 8 5.64 -19.12 35.35
N LEU A 9 5.22 -17.87 35.63
CA LEU A 9 4.54 -17.03 34.64
C LEU A 9 5.58 -16.55 33.61
N ILE A 10 5.60 -17.18 32.44
CA ILE A 10 6.36 -16.69 31.28
C ILE A 10 5.53 -15.60 30.64
N THR A 11 5.85 -14.34 30.93
CA THR A 11 5.28 -13.19 30.20
C THR A 11 5.94 -13.10 28.83
N THR A 12 5.28 -13.63 27.81
CA THR A 12 5.67 -13.38 26.42
C THR A 12 5.27 -11.95 26.08
N ASN A 13 6.23 -11.06 25.87
CA ASN A 13 5.99 -9.77 25.26
C ASN A 13 5.56 -10.01 23.80
N ALA A 14 4.26 -10.11 23.55
CA ALA A 14 3.72 -10.06 22.21
C ALA A 14 3.86 -8.61 21.71
N PHE A 15 4.92 -8.31 20.96
CA PHE A 15 4.99 -7.06 20.21
C PHE A 15 3.84 -7.06 19.20
N ALA A 16 2.83 -6.26 19.47
CA ALA A 16 1.73 -6.06 18.52
C ALA A 16 2.32 -5.47 17.24
N GLN A 17 2.14 -6.17 16.12
CA GLN A 17 2.56 -5.69 14.80
C GLN A 17 1.82 -4.38 14.52
N LYS A 18 2.56 -3.29 14.25
CA LYS A 18 1.99 -1.98 14.00
C LYS A 18 1.27 -1.99 12.63
N ILE A 19 -0.01 -1.62 12.62
CA ILE A 19 -0.74 -1.38 11.38
C ILE A 19 -0.54 0.08 10.97
N VAL A 20 -0.02 0.28 9.76
CA VAL A 20 0.14 1.61 9.14
C VAL A 20 -0.88 1.71 8.01
N ARG A 21 -1.82 2.64 8.15
CA ARG A 21 -2.91 2.85 7.21
C ARG A 21 -2.67 4.06 6.32
N TYR A 22 -2.99 3.89 5.04
CA TYR A 22 -3.12 4.96 4.06
C TYR A 22 -4.49 4.90 3.39
N ASP A 23 -5.09 6.07 3.17
CA ASP A 23 -6.28 6.24 2.33
C ASP A 23 -5.88 6.98 1.05
N LEU A 24 -6.04 6.33 -0.10
CA LEU A 24 -5.65 6.83 -1.43
C LEU A 24 -6.88 7.12 -2.26
N TYR A 25 -7.16 8.39 -2.49
CA TYR A 25 -8.29 8.86 -3.30
C TYR A 25 -7.82 9.10 -4.73
N VAL A 26 -8.18 8.19 -5.64
CA VAL A 26 -7.82 8.22 -7.06
C VAL A 26 -8.83 9.07 -7.81
N LYS A 27 -8.37 10.14 -8.48
CA LYS A 27 -9.27 11.13 -9.10
C LYS A 27 -8.71 11.66 -10.41
N ASP A 28 -9.61 11.87 -11.39
CA ASP A 28 -9.30 12.64 -12.60
C ASP A 28 -8.89 14.07 -12.28
N THR A 29 -7.92 14.59 -13.01
CA THR A 29 -7.46 15.97 -12.90
C THR A 29 -6.99 16.50 -14.27
N LEU A 30 -6.85 17.81 -14.36
CA LEU A 30 -6.19 18.47 -15.48
C LEU A 30 -4.86 19.04 -15.01
N VAL A 31 -3.83 18.87 -15.82
CA VAL A 31 -2.48 19.41 -15.59
C VAL A 31 -2.02 20.22 -16.78
N ASN A 32 -1.21 21.24 -16.53
CA ASN A 32 -0.61 22.08 -17.55
C ASN A 32 0.88 22.30 -17.26
N PHE A 33 1.70 21.31 -17.59
CA PHE A 33 3.16 21.40 -17.42
C PHE A 33 3.88 22.03 -18.62
N ALA A 34 3.23 22.13 -19.79
CA ALA A 34 3.85 22.54 -21.04
C ALA A 34 2.99 23.51 -21.86
N GLY A 35 2.18 24.33 -21.21
CA GLY A 35 1.34 25.36 -21.86
C GLY A 35 0.03 24.84 -22.47
N LYS A 36 -0.26 23.53 -22.32
CA LYS A 36 -1.54 22.94 -22.76
C LYS A 36 -2.10 22.06 -21.64
N GLU A 37 -3.39 22.19 -21.38
CA GLU A 37 -4.07 21.28 -20.46
C GLU A 37 -4.10 19.86 -21.00
N LYS A 38 -3.81 18.92 -20.12
CA LYS A 38 -3.83 17.49 -20.37
C LYS A 38 -4.57 16.78 -19.25
N HIS A 39 -5.32 15.75 -19.62
CA HIS A 39 -5.93 14.83 -18.68
C HIS A 39 -4.82 14.05 -17.95
N ALA A 40 -4.97 13.92 -16.65
CA ALA A 40 -4.11 13.14 -15.78
C ALA A 40 -4.91 12.55 -14.64
N ILE A 41 -4.30 11.64 -13.87
CA ILE A 41 -4.90 11.07 -12.68
C ILE A 41 -4.03 11.45 -11.49
N SER A 42 -4.64 12.05 -10.48
CA SER A 42 -3.99 12.36 -9.21
C SER A 42 -4.46 11.40 -8.11
N VAL A 43 -3.59 11.17 -7.15
CA VAL A 43 -3.94 10.47 -5.91
C VAL A 43 -3.70 11.41 -4.74
N ASN A 44 -4.73 11.65 -3.94
CA ASN A 44 -4.73 12.67 -2.86
C ASN A 44 -4.31 14.06 -3.39
N GLY A 45 -4.66 14.37 -4.66
CA GLY A 45 -4.30 15.63 -5.31
C GLY A 45 -2.83 15.74 -5.76
N GLN A 46 -2.06 14.66 -5.74
CA GLN A 46 -0.64 14.63 -6.09
C GLN A 46 -0.38 13.83 -7.37
N ILE A 47 0.60 14.30 -8.15
CA ILE A 47 1.23 13.64 -9.29
C ILE A 47 2.74 13.93 -9.21
N PRO A 48 3.62 12.94 -9.10
CA PRO A 48 3.35 11.51 -8.84
C PRO A 48 2.53 11.27 -7.58
N MET A 49 2.02 10.03 -7.40
CA MET A 49 1.24 9.64 -6.22
C MET A 49 2.06 9.84 -4.92
N PRO A 50 1.39 9.98 -3.75
CA PRO A 50 2.07 10.12 -2.46
C PRO A 50 3.12 9.04 -2.21
N THR A 51 4.22 9.39 -1.58
CA THR A 51 5.18 8.39 -1.06
C THR A 51 4.54 7.67 0.13
N LEU A 52 4.46 6.33 0.04
CA LEU A 52 4.05 5.48 1.15
C LEU A 52 5.29 5.03 1.92
N THR A 53 5.27 5.18 3.23
CA THR A 53 6.42 4.83 4.08
C THR A 53 6.01 3.88 5.18
N PHE A 54 6.71 2.77 5.28
CA PHE A 54 6.52 1.72 6.29
C PHE A 54 7.85 1.38 6.94
N THR A 55 7.81 0.64 8.03
CA THR A 55 8.99 0.02 8.65
C THR A 55 8.87 -1.49 8.52
N GLU A 56 9.97 -2.18 8.30
CA GLU A 56 10.04 -3.64 8.31
C GLU A 56 9.43 -4.19 9.60
N GLY A 57 8.47 -5.11 9.47
CA GLY A 57 7.66 -5.63 10.58
C GLY A 57 6.30 -4.95 10.73
N ASP A 58 6.02 -3.82 10.06
CA ASP A 58 4.67 -3.25 10.01
C ASP A 58 3.71 -4.12 9.21
N THR A 59 2.42 -3.90 9.39
CA THR A 59 1.36 -4.32 8.45
C THR A 59 0.90 -3.11 7.66
N ALA A 60 1.06 -3.15 6.35
CA ALA A 60 0.44 -2.17 5.44
C ALA A 60 -1.07 -2.42 5.38
N GLU A 61 -1.87 -1.37 5.52
CA GLU A 61 -3.30 -1.36 5.26
C GLU A 61 -3.62 -0.17 4.37
N ILE A 62 -3.86 -0.41 3.07
CA ILE A 62 -3.99 0.63 2.06
C ILE A 62 -5.38 0.57 1.46
N HIS A 63 -6.17 1.61 1.72
CA HIS A 63 -7.54 1.77 1.22
C HIS A 63 -7.49 2.60 -0.06
N VAL A 64 -7.81 1.99 -1.19
CA VAL A 64 -7.84 2.65 -2.51
C VAL A 64 -9.29 3.00 -2.86
N HIS A 65 -9.61 4.27 -2.83
CA HIS A 65 -10.92 4.82 -3.17
C HIS A 65 -10.92 5.25 -4.63
N ASN A 66 -11.56 4.48 -5.49
CA ASN A 66 -11.65 4.78 -6.92
C ASN A 66 -12.75 5.81 -7.19
N LEU A 67 -12.39 7.05 -7.41
CA LEU A 67 -13.29 8.15 -7.80
C LEU A 67 -13.25 8.43 -9.30
N LEU A 68 -12.61 7.58 -10.09
CA LEU A 68 -12.64 7.63 -11.56
C LEU A 68 -13.99 7.13 -12.09
N LYS A 69 -14.23 7.37 -13.38
CA LYS A 69 -15.34 6.79 -14.13
C LYS A 69 -15.02 5.42 -14.72
N GLU A 70 -13.79 4.97 -14.58
CA GLU A 70 -13.27 3.69 -15.08
C GLU A 70 -12.69 2.84 -13.94
N GLU A 71 -12.43 1.58 -14.23
CA GLU A 71 -11.78 0.66 -13.30
C GLU A 71 -10.31 1.02 -13.10
N THR A 72 -9.77 0.71 -11.93
CA THR A 72 -8.36 0.89 -11.59
C THR A 72 -7.82 -0.28 -10.78
N SER A 73 -6.52 -0.28 -10.54
CA SER A 73 -5.84 -1.18 -9.61
C SER A 73 -4.52 -0.54 -9.20
N LEU A 74 -3.92 -1.00 -8.10
CA LEU A 74 -2.55 -0.65 -7.73
C LEU A 74 -1.73 -1.91 -7.54
N HIS A 75 -0.58 -1.95 -8.18
CA HIS A 75 0.42 -2.99 -8.05
C HIS A 75 1.64 -2.47 -7.26
N TRP A 76 2.19 -3.33 -6.42
CA TRP A 76 3.31 -3.05 -5.52
C TRP A 76 4.58 -3.64 -6.10
N HIS A 77 5.27 -2.87 -6.93
CA HIS A 77 6.36 -3.37 -7.77
C HIS A 77 7.57 -3.82 -6.96
N GLY A 78 7.91 -5.10 -7.09
CA GLY A 78 9.07 -5.71 -6.45
C GLY A 78 8.90 -6.05 -4.96
N LEU A 79 7.65 -6.06 -4.44
CA LEU A 79 7.37 -6.45 -3.07
C LEU A 79 7.11 -7.96 -2.95
N PHE A 80 7.60 -8.55 -1.85
CA PHE A 80 7.24 -9.90 -1.44
C PHE A 80 5.97 -9.85 -0.60
N LEU A 81 4.85 -10.27 -1.19
CA LEU A 81 3.54 -10.20 -0.55
C LEU A 81 2.64 -11.37 -1.00
N PRO A 82 1.54 -11.64 -0.29
CA PRO A 82 0.58 -12.67 -0.69
C PRO A 82 -0.01 -12.35 -2.08
N ASN A 83 -0.09 -13.34 -2.95
CA ASN A 83 -0.54 -13.20 -4.35
C ASN A 83 -1.87 -12.42 -4.50
N LYS A 84 -2.83 -12.63 -3.59
CA LYS A 84 -4.13 -11.93 -3.61
C LYS A 84 -4.04 -10.41 -3.34
N GLU A 85 -2.90 -9.93 -2.84
CA GLU A 85 -2.64 -8.52 -2.55
C GLU A 85 -1.77 -7.85 -3.63
N ASP A 86 -1.38 -8.58 -4.68
CA ASP A 86 -0.41 -8.12 -5.69
C ASP A 86 -0.95 -7.03 -6.63
N GLY A 87 -2.27 -6.89 -6.72
CA GLY A 87 -2.89 -5.77 -7.43
C GLY A 87 -2.98 -5.90 -8.95
N VAL A 88 -2.71 -7.08 -9.52
CA VAL A 88 -2.82 -7.31 -10.97
C VAL A 88 -4.26 -7.67 -11.34
N PRO A 89 -4.99 -6.80 -12.09
CA PRO A 89 -6.40 -7.00 -12.38
C PRO A 89 -6.62 -8.26 -13.23
N ASN A 90 -7.70 -8.99 -12.91
CA ASN A 90 -8.10 -10.24 -13.55
C ASN A 90 -7.10 -11.42 -13.40
N LEU A 91 -6.02 -11.24 -12.65
CA LEU A 91 -5.04 -12.29 -12.35
C LEU A 91 -4.99 -12.56 -10.84
N THR A 92 -4.68 -11.55 -10.03
CA THR A 92 -4.56 -11.69 -8.58
C THR A 92 -5.77 -11.14 -7.83
N GLN A 93 -6.52 -10.23 -8.47
CA GLN A 93 -7.75 -9.63 -7.93
C GLN A 93 -8.68 -9.16 -9.06
N MET A 94 -9.91 -8.82 -8.70
CA MET A 94 -10.81 -8.09 -9.61
C MET A 94 -10.42 -6.60 -9.62
N PRO A 95 -10.59 -5.91 -10.79
CA PRO A 95 -10.40 -4.46 -10.86
C PRO A 95 -11.25 -3.71 -9.84
N ILE A 96 -10.76 -2.59 -9.36
CA ILE A 96 -11.49 -1.69 -8.44
C ILE A 96 -12.47 -0.87 -9.27
N LYS A 97 -13.74 -1.13 -9.12
CA LYS A 97 -14.81 -0.46 -9.88
C LYS A 97 -14.96 1.02 -9.49
N PRO A 98 -15.52 1.86 -10.40
CA PRO A 98 -15.88 3.24 -10.07
C PRO A 98 -16.70 3.35 -8.79
N ASN A 99 -16.40 4.36 -7.98
CA ASN A 99 -17.06 4.66 -6.69
C ASN A 99 -17.04 3.49 -5.68
N THR A 100 -16.03 2.62 -5.77
CA THR A 100 -15.79 1.57 -4.78
C THR A 100 -14.42 1.73 -4.13
N THR A 101 -14.25 1.06 -2.99
CA THR A 101 -12.99 0.99 -2.25
C THR A 101 -12.48 -0.44 -2.22
N HIS A 102 -11.19 -0.62 -2.47
CA HIS A 102 -10.48 -1.88 -2.23
C HIS A 102 -9.47 -1.69 -1.11
N ILE A 103 -9.31 -2.71 -0.27
CA ILE A 103 -8.36 -2.68 0.86
C ILE A 103 -7.29 -3.72 0.61
N TYR A 104 -6.06 -3.25 0.44
CA TYR A 104 -4.87 -4.10 0.44
C TYR A 104 -4.34 -4.21 1.85
N LYS A 105 -4.03 -5.43 2.29
CA LYS A 105 -3.50 -5.67 3.64
C LYS A 105 -2.45 -6.76 3.64
N PHE A 106 -1.19 -6.39 3.87
CA PHE A 106 -0.07 -7.32 3.82
C PHE A 106 1.06 -6.92 4.78
N PRO A 107 1.86 -7.90 5.25
CA PRO A 107 3.01 -7.64 6.10
C PRO A 107 4.16 -7.01 5.30
N ILE A 108 4.90 -6.12 5.92
CA ILE A 108 6.15 -5.55 5.39
C ILE A 108 7.30 -6.44 5.88
N ILE A 109 7.80 -7.33 5.01
CA ILE A 109 8.82 -8.34 5.34
C ILE A 109 10.18 -8.05 4.70
N GLN A 110 10.34 -6.92 4.04
CA GLN A 110 11.55 -6.47 3.38
C GLN A 110 11.76 -4.98 3.64
N ASN A 111 12.94 -4.47 3.31
CA ASN A 111 13.25 -3.05 3.36
C ASN A 111 13.85 -2.59 2.02
N GLY A 112 13.89 -1.27 1.80
CA GLY A 112 14.39 -0.66 0.58
C GLY A 112 13.42 0.35 -0.02
N THR A 113 13.83 0.93 -1.14
CA THR A 113 13.01 1.85 -1.93
C THR A 113 12.48 1.13 -3.14
N HIS A 114 11.17 1.05 -3.20
CA HIS A 114 10.38 0.45 -4.28
C HIS A 114 9.40 1.50 -4.83
N TRP A 115 8.51 1.08 -5.70
CA TRP A 115 7.45 1.94 -6.23
C TRP A 115 6.14 1.18 -6.37
N TYR A 116 5.06 1.91 -6.55
CA TYR A 116 3.75 1.36 -6.80
C TYR A 116 3.09 2.14 -7.93
N HIS A 117 2.23 1.49 -8.70
CA HIS A 117 1.64 2.08 -9.88
C HIS A 117 0.32 1.42 -10.26
N SER A 118 -0.47 2.07 -11.11
CA SER A 118 -1.63 1.41 -11.70
C SER A 118 -1.22 0.27 -12.63
N HIS A 119 -1.99 -0.79 -12.62
CA HIS A 119 -1.87 -1.90 -13.58
C HIS A 119 -3.11 -1.95 -14.49
N SER A 120 -3.75 -0.81 -14.74
CA SER A 120 -4.97 -0.66 -15.55
C SER A 120 -4.73 0.32 -16.70
N GLY A 121 -4.87 -0.17 -17.94
CA GLY A 121 -4.72 0.66 -19.14
C GLY A 121 -3.43 1.48 -19.18
N LEU A 122 -3.54 2.78 -19.45
CA LEU A 122 -2.42 3.74 -19.50
C LEU A 122 -2.40 4.67 -18.27
N GLN A 123 -3.03 4.29 -17.17
CA GLN A 123 -3.16 5.14 -15.99
C GLN A 123 -1.81 5.47 -15.33
N GLU A 124 -0.84 4.54 -15.38
CA GLU A 124 0.53 4.77 -14.94
C GLU A 124 1.15 5.95 -15.68
N GLN A 125 1.04 5.98 -17.02
CA GLN A 125 1.64 7.00 -17.88
C GLN A 125 1.04 8.39 -17.69
N ILE A 126 -0.17 8.48 -17.15
CA ILE A 126 -0.87 9.75 -16.92
C ILE A 126 -0.93 10.16 -15.43
N GLY A 127 -0.09 9.56 -14.59
CA GLY A 127 0.15 10.04 -13.23
C GLY A 127 0.08 9.02 -12.10
N MET A 128 -0.41 7.81 -12.34
CA MET A 128 -0.60 6.81 -11.29
C MET A 128 0.66 5.97 -11.03
N TYR A 129 1.71 6.62 -10.53
CA TYR A 129 2.93 5.99 -10.01
C TYR A 129 3.45 6.77 -8.81
N GLY A 130 4.11 6.09 -7.88
CA GLY A 130 4.64 6.71 -6.66
C GLY A 130 5.65 5.83 -5.94
N ASN A 131 6.36 6.41 -4.98
CA ASN A 131 7.37 5.69 -4.21
C ASN A 131 6.74 4.86 -3.09
N PHE A 132 7.30 3.68 -2.87
CA PHE A 132 7.00 2.79 -1.75
C PHE A 132 8.29 2.55 -0.96
N VAL A 133 8.41 3.17 0.20
CA VAL A 133 9.64 3.16 1.01
C VAL A 133 9.43 2.27 2.22
N MET A 134 10.31 1.30 2.41
CA MET A 134 10.32 0.43 3.57
C MET A 134 11.63 0.63 4.33
N LEU A 135 11.52 1.25 5.50
CA LEU A 135 12.65 1.49 6.39
C LEU A 135 13.06 0.18 7.07
N LYS A 136 14.36 -0.03 7.20
CA LYS A 136 14.86 -1.15 8.00
C LYS A 136 14.44 -0.98 9.45
N LYS A 137 13.98 -2.05 10.08
CA LYS A 137 13.73 -2.05 11.52
C LYS A 137 15.06 -1.85 12.25
N ALA A 138 15.08 -0.91 13.22
CA ALA A 138 16.25 -0.75 14.07
C ALA A 138 16.46 -2.03 14.89
N ASP A 139 17.71 -2.49 14.97
CA ASP A 139 18.07 -3.57 15.87
C ASP A 139 17.89 -3.08 17.30
N ASP A 140 17.10 -3.78 18.10
CA ASP A 140 17.05 -3.56 19.55
C ASP A 140 18.44 -3.90 20.12
N LYS A 141 19.20 -2.86 20.48
CA LYS A 141 20.50 -3.01 21.15
C LYS A 141 20.31 -3.19 22.65
#